data_a158b852f6692285d9ba1aad5832aaaa
#
_entry.id   a158b852f6692285d9ba1aad5832aaaa
#
_cell.length_a   1.000
_cell.length_b   1.000
_cell.length_c   1.000
_cell.angle_alpha   90.00
_cell.angle_beta   90.00
_cell.angle_gamma   90.00
#
_symmetry.space_group_name_H-M   'P 1'
#
loop_
_entity.id
_entity.type
_entity.pdbx_description
1 polymer ?
#
loop_
_entity_poly.entity_id
_entity_poly.type
_entity_poly.pdbx_seq_one_letter_code
_entity_poly.pdbx_strand_id
1 'polypeptide(L)'
;MARKNDILQGTLTLLILNTLASGKPMHGYAITSHIKSASAELLRVEEGSLYPALHRMEQEGWVRGEWGKTAKNREARFYSLTAKGRKQLMQEEASWRRLTEGVARVIGYA
;
A
#
# COMPACT_ATOMS: atom_id res chain seq x y z
N MET A 1 4.70 5.12 -23.18
CA MET A 1 4.64 3.70 -22.76
C MET A 1 4.71 3.60 -21.26
N ALA A 2 3.78 2.91 -20.65
CA ALA A 2 3.76 2.75 -19.19
C ALA A 2 4.86 1.79 -18.76
N ARG A 3 5.61 2.17 -17.75
CA ARG A 3 6.61 1.31 -17.13
C ARG A 3 5.92 0.45 -16.08
N LYS A 4 6.55 -0.67 -15.70
CA LYS A 4 6.05 -1.50 -14.58
C LYS A 4 5.82 -0.66 -13.33
N ASN A 5 6.74 0.25 -13.03
CA ASN A 5 6.65 1.09 -11.84
C ASN A 5 5.46 2.03 -11.89
N ASP A 6 5.10 2.53 -13.08
CA ASP A 6 3.97 3.44 -13.22
C ASP A 6 2.65 2.73 -12.93
N ILE A 7 2.52 1.49 -13.40
CA ILE A 7 1.32 0.68 -13.14
C ILE A 7 1.20 0.39 -11.66
N LEU A 8 2.30 -0.04 -11.04
CA LEU A 8 2.32 -0.35 -9.62
C LEU A 8 2.06 0.91 -8.78
N GLN A 9 2.63 2.05 -9.17
CA GLN A 9 2.41 3.29 -8.41
C GLN A 9 0.95 3.73 -8.43
N GLY A 10 0.23 3.45 -9.53
CA GLY A 10 -1.19 3.76 -9.59
C GLY A 10 -2.02 3.03 -8.56
N THR A 11 -1.51 1.90 -8.04
CA THR A 11 -2.22 1.09 -7.05
C THR A 11 -1.49 1.06 -5.70
N LEU A 12 -0.30 1.64 -5.61
CA LEU A 12 0.54 1.50 -4.43
C LEU A 12 -0.11 2.06 -3.17
N THR A 13 -0.77 3.21 -3.27
CA THR A 13 -1.48 3.80 -2.13
C THR A 13 -2.52 2.82 -1.59
N LEU A 14 -3.32 2.24 -2.47
CA LEU A 14 -4.33 1.26 -2.09
C LEU A 14 -3.69 0.05 -1.38
N LEU A 15 -2.60 -0.47 -1.94
CA LEU A 15 -1.93 -1.64 -1.38
C LEU A 15 -1.39 -1.37 0.03
N ILE A 16 -0.78 -0.21 0.23
CA ILE A 16 -0.23 0.14 1.54
C ILE A 16 -1.35 0.38 2.55
N LEU A 17 -2.37 1.16 2.17
CA LEU A 17 -3.49 1.43 3.07
C LEU A 17 -4.18 0.13 3.49
N ASN A 18 -4.40 -0.76 2.55
CA ASN A 18 -5.04 -2.04 2.84
C ASN A 18 -4.17 -2.92 3.75
N THR A 19 -2.87 -2.93 3.50
CA THR A 19 -1.94 -3.68 4.33
C THR A 19 -1.98 -3.21 5.78
N LEU A 20 -2.10 -1.90 5.99
CA LEU A 20 -2.13 -1.32 7.34
C LEU A 20 -3.53 -1.34 7.97
N ALA A 21 -4.53 -1.84 7.26
CA ALA A 21 -5.91 -1.83 7.75
C ALA A 21 -6.13 -2.74 8.95
N SER A 22 -5.23 -3.70 9.19
CA SER A 22 -5.31 -4.55 10.37
C SER A 22 -5.15 -3.77 11.67
N GLY A 23 -4.61 -2.55 11.59
CA GLY A 23 -4.37 -1.71 12.76
C GLY A 23 -3.03 -1.96 13.43
N LYS A 24 -2.30 -2.99 13.03
CA LYS A 24 -1.02 -3.32 13.60
C LYS A 24 0.08 -2.48 12.93
N PRO A 25 0.93 -1.80 13.71
CA PRO A 25 2.04 -1.05 13.11
C PRO A 25 2.98 -1.98 12.35
N MET A 26 3.42 -1.54 11.18
CA MET A 26 4.31 -2.33 10.33
C MET A 26 5.43 -1.45 9.79
N HIS A 27 6.65 -1.98 9.79
CA HIS A 27 7.78 -1.29 9.17
C HIS A 27 7.84 -1.63 7.68
N GLY A 28 8.67 -0.92 6.93
CA GLY A 28 8.68 -1.02 5.47
C GLY A 28 8.87 -2.43 4.93
N TYR A 29 9.83 -3.16 5.50
CA TYR A 29 10.10 -4.53 5.05
C TYR A 29 8.88 -5.44 5.27
N ALA A 30 8.19 -5.27 6.40
CA ALA A 30 6.99 -6.06 6.67
C ALA A 30 5.88 -5.73 5.67
N ILE A 31 5.76 -4.46 5.29
CA ILE A 31 4.75 -4.03 4.31
C ILE A 31 5.03 -4.68 2.95
N THR A 32 6.26 -4.57 2.45
CA THR A 32 6.60 -5.15 1.15
C THR A 32 6.49 -6.67 1.16
N SER A 33 6.89 -7.31 2.25
CA SER A 33 6.78 -8.77 2.39
C SER A 33 5.33 -9.22 2.40
N HIS A 34 4.46 -8.47 3.06
CA HIS A 34 3.04 -8.79 3.07
C HIS A 34 2.43 -8.70 1.68
N ILE A 35 2.73 -7.62 0.95
CA ILE A 35 2.18 -7.43 -0.40
C ILE A 35 2.63 -8.56 -1.32
N LYS A 36 3.91 -8.93 -1.24
CA LYS A 36 4.45 -10.00 -2.05
C LYS A 36 3.75 -11.33 -1.72
N SER A 37 3.67 -11.65 -0.44
CA SER A 37 3.08 -12.91 0.01
C SER A 37 1.58 -12.97 -0.31
N ALA A 38 0.84 -11.91 0.01
CA ALA A 38 -0.60 -11.88 -0.19
C ALA A 38 -0.99 -11.95 -1.67
N SER A 39 -0.11 -11.49 -2.56
CA SER A 39 -0.37 -11.51 -4.00
C SER A 39 0.18 -12.77 -4.67
N ALA A 40 0.62 -13.77 -3.90
CA ALA A 40 1.27 -14.96 -4.43
C ALA A 40 2.44 -14.58 -5.35
N GLU A 41 3.20 -13.59 -4.93
CA GLU A 41 4.39 -13.06 -5.61
C GLU A 41 4.13 -12.39 -6.96
N LEU A 42 2.85 -12.12 -7.26
CA LEU A 42 2.51 -11.40 -8.49
C LEU A 42 2.90 -9.92 -8.40
N LEU A 43 2.89 -9.36 -7.19
CA LEU A 43 3.24 -7.97 -6.98
C LEU A 43 4.48 -7.87 -6.12
N ARG A 44 5.39 -6.99 -6.53
CA ARG A 44 6.61 -6.68 -5.77
C ARG A 44 6.73 -5.17 -5.67
N VAL A 45 6.91 -4.69 -4.45
CA VAL A 45 7.13 -3.27 -4.20
C VAL A 45 8.56 -3.10 -3.75
N GLU A 46 9.30 -2.30 -4.49
CA GLU A 46 10.68 -2.01 -4.15
C GLU A 46 10.75 -0.85 -3.16
N GLU A 47 11.79 -0.85 -2.34
CA GLU A 47 11.98 0.19 -1.33
C GLU A 47 12.06 1.58 -1.94
N GLY A 48 12.63 1.68 -3.14
CA GLY A 48 12.71 2.95 -3.85
C GLY A 48 11.35 3.56 -4.17
N SER A 49 10.31 2.73 -4.27
CA SER A 49 8.94 3.20 -4.49
C SER A 49 8.17 3.31 -3.18
N LEU A 50 8.44 2.42 -2.24
CA LEU A 50 7.72 2.35 -0.99
C LEU A 50 7.91 3.58 -0.11
N TYR A 51 9.16 3.93 0.18
CA TYR A 51 9.43 5.01 1.14
C TYR A 51 8.95 6.37 0.68
N PRO A 52 9.11 6.76 -0.59
CA PRO A 52 8.48 8.00 -1.05
C PRO A 52 6.96 8.00 -0.92
N ALA A 53 6.33 6.84 -1.17
CA ALA A 53 4.88 6.73 -1.03
C ALA A 53 4.46 6.88 0.43
N LEU A 54 5.15 6.20 1.36
CA LEU A 54 4.87 6.33 2.79
C LEU A 54 5.05 7.76 3.27
N HIS A 55 6.11 8.43 2.81
CA HIS A 55 6.36 9.82 3.16
C HIS A 55 5.21 10.72 2.72
N ARG A 56 4.77 10.54 1.48
CA ARG A 56 3.65 11.31 0.94
C ARG A 56 2.36 11.03 1.71
N MET A 57 2.12 9.77 2.06
CA MET A 57 0.94 9.37 2.81
C MET A 57 0.96 9.91 4.23
N GLU A 58 2.15 10.02 4.82
CA GLU A 58 2.32 10.63 6.12
C GLU A 58 2.00 12.13 6.06
N GLN A 59 2.45 12.81 5.01
CA GLN A 59 2.14 14.22 4.79
C GLN A 59 0.64 14.45 4.61
N GLU A 60 -0.04 13.52 3.97
CA GLU A 60 -1.50 13.61 3.80
C GLU A 60 -2.26 13.28 5.08
N GLY A 61 -1.57 12.77 6.09
CA GLY A 61 -2.21 12.40 7.34
C GLY A 61 -2.91 11.04 7.29
N TRP A 62 -2.63 10.23 6.28
CA TRP A 62 -3.25 8.91 6.15
C TRP A 62 -2.55 7.84 6.99
N VAL A 63 -1.27 8.01 7.24
CA VAL A 63 -0.50 7.11 8.08
C VAL A 63 0.33 7.91 9.07
N ARG A 64 0.66 7.28 10.19
CA ARG A 64 1.54 7.85 11.21
C ARG A 64 2.77 6.96 11.33
N GLY A 65 3.95 7.57 11.36
CA GLY A 65 5.21 6.85 11.53
C GLY A 65 5.78 7.07 12.91
N GLU A 66 6.27 6.00 13.53
CA GLU A 66 6.93 6.06 14.82
C GLU A 66 8.15 5.15 14.81
N TRP A 67 9.21 5.60 15.45
CA TRP A 67 10.40 4.77 15.59
C TRP A 67 10.18 3.65 16.58
N GLY A 68 10.68 2.46 16.25
CA GLY A 68 10.59 1.31 17.10
C GLY A 68 11.66 0.31 16.74
N LYS A 69 11.56 -0.89 17.28
CA LYS A 69 12.55 -1.94 17.03
C LYS A 69 11.87 -3.17 16.43
N THR A 70 12.55 -3.75 15.44
CA THR A 70 12.09 -4.99 14.82
C THR A 70 12.40 -6.18 15.74
N ALA A 71 11.89 -7.35 15.36
CA ALA A 71 12.18 -8.58 16.09
C ALA A 71 13.68 -8.88 16.14
N LYS A 72 14.45 -8.38 15.19
CA LYS A 72 15.92 -8.54 15.17
C LYS A 72 16.63 -7.42 15.88
N ASN A 73 15.91 -6.64 16.68
CA ASN A 73 16.45 -5.54 17.48
C ASN A 73 17.08 -4.42 16.66
N ARG A 74 16.58 -4.20 15.45
CA ARG A 74 17.03 -3.10 14.59
C ARG A 74 16.03 -1.97 14.66
N GLU A 75 16.53 -0.74 14.66
CA GLU A 75 15.66 0.42 14.61
C GLU A 75 14.98 0.51 13.26
N ALA A 76 13.67 0.78 13.28
CA ALA A 76 12.90 0.96 12.07
C ALA A 76 11.73 1.89 12.35
N ARG A 77 11.25 2.53 11.30
CA ARG A 77 10.06 3.36 11.42
C ARG A 77 8.85 2.48 11.15
N PHE A 78 7.92 2.48 12.09
CA PHE A 78 6.69 1.69 12.00
C PHE A 78 5.53 2.61 11.63
N TYR A 79 4.69 2.14 10.73
CA TYR A 79 3.58 2.91 10.20
C TYR A 79 2.25 2.31 10.62
N SER A 80 1.30 3.18 10.95
CA SER A 80 -0.04 2.79 11.36
C SER A 80 -1.05 3.62 10.59
N LEU A 81 -2.21 3.04 10.31
CA LEU A 81 -3.28 3.72 9.61
C LEU A 81 -3.99 4.68 10.57
N THR A 82 -4.26 5.91 10.11
CA THR A 82 -5.04 6.89 10.87
C THR A 82 -6.51 6.79 10.51
N ALA A 83 -7.38 7.48 11.26
CA ALA A 83 -8.80 7.56 10.91
C ALA A 83 -8.99 8.16 9.51
N LYS A 84 -8.19 9.18 9.18
CA LYS A 84 -8.23 9.78 7.83
C LYS A 84 -7.78 8.78 6.79
N GLY A 85 -6.78 7.95 7.12
CA GLY A 85 -6.31 6.89 6.22
C GLY A 85 -7.37 5.83 5.98
N ARG A 86 -8.18 5.50 6.97
CA ARG A 86 -9.27 4.54 6.79
C ARG A 86 -10.31 5.06 5.81
N LYS A 87 -10.63 6.35 5.88
CA LYS A 87 -11.54 6.96 4.91
C LYS A 87 -10.95 6.92 3.51
N GLN A 88 -9.66 7.23 3.40
CA GLN A 88 -8.98 7.20 2.11
C GLN A 88 -8.96 5.77 1.55
N LEU A 89 -8.76 4.77 2.39
CA LEU A 89 -8.79 3.38 1.96
C LEU A 89 -10.14 3.04 1.31
N MET A 90 -11.25 3.46 1.94
CA MET A 90 -12.57 3.19 1.38
C MET A 90 -12.75 3.81 0.01
N GLN A 91 -12.25 5.03 -0.18
CA GLN A 91 -12.31 5.71 -1.47
C GLN A 91 -11.45 5.02 -2.51
N GLU A 92 -10.23 4.61 -2.15
CA GLU A 92 -9.34 3.91 -3.05
C GLU A 92 -9.92 2.56 -3.47
N GLU A 93 -10.51 1.84 -2.54
CA GLU A 93 -11.14 0.55 -2.85
C GLU A 93 -12.33 0.72 -3.80
N ALA A 94 -13.17 1.72 -3.55
CA ALA A 94 -14.33 1.97 -4.41
C ALA A 94 -13.90 2.34 -5.82
N SER A 95 -12.88 3.19 -5.95
CA SER A 95 -12.33 3.56 -7.26
C SER A 95 -11.75 2.36 -7.99
N TRP A 96 -11.03 1.51 -7.26
CA TRP A 96 -10.42 0.32 -7.83
C TRP A 96 -11.48 -0.66 -8.34
N ARG A 97 -12.55 -0.87 -7.56
CA ARG A 97 -13.63 -1.76 -7.97
C ARG A 97 -14.30 -1.29 -9.25
N ARG A 98 -14.55 0.02 -9.36
CA ARG A 98 -15.16 0.58 -10.58
C ARG A 98 -14.23 0.42 -11.77
N LEU A 99 -12.94 0.68 -11.56
CA LEU A 99 -11.97 0.55 -12.65
C LEU A 99 -11.88 -0.90 -13.12
N THR A 100 -11.72 -1.84 -12.20
CA THR A 100 -11.61 -3.26 -12.57
C THR A 100 -12.88 -3.80 -13.19
N GLU A 101 -14.04 -3.37 -12.71
CA GLU A 101 -15.30 -3.75 -13.33
C GLU A 101 -15.39 -3.24 -14.76
N GLY A 102 -15.05 -1.97 -14.96
CA GLY A 102 -15.07 -1.40 -16.31
C GLY A 102 -14.09 -2.08 -17.25
N VAL A 103 -12.88 -2.33 -16.78
CA VAL A 103 -11.87 -3.05 -17.58
C VAL A 103 -12.37 -4.45 -17.92
N ALA A 104 -12.92 -5.17 -16.94
CA ALA A 104 -13.40 -6.52 -17.15
C ALA A 104 -14.52 -6.57 -18.22
N ARG A 105 -15.40 -5.58 -18.21
CA ARG A 105 -16.45 -5.50 -19.23
C ARG A 105 -15.86 -5.26 -20.61
N VAL A 106 -14.88 -4.38 -20.72
CA VAL A 106 -14.27 -4.06 -22.01
C VAL A 106 -13.55 -5.27 -22.60
N ILE A 107 -12.79 -6.00 -21.78
CA ILE A 107 -12.02 -7.14 -22.26
C ILE A 107 -12.78 -8.46 -22.21
N GLY A 108 -14.03 -8.43 -21.76
CA GLY A 108 -14.90 -9.59 -21.83
C GLY A 108 -14.80 -10.59 -20.68
N TYR A 109 -14.27 -10.18 -19.55
CA TYR A 109 -14.20 -11.04 -18.36
C TYR A 109 -15.42 -10.95 -17.45
N ALA A 110 -16.26 -9.97 -17.68
CA ALA A 110 -17.45 -9.76 -16.84
C ALA A 110 -18.65 -10.56 -17.34
#